data_c6c80b26b77cce280c3735f1b475cd8a
#
_entry.id   c6c80b26b77cce280c3735f1b475cd8a
#
_cell.length_a   1.000
_cell.length_b   1.000
_cell.length_c   1.000
_cell.angle_alpha   90.00
_cell.angle_beta   90.00
_cell.angle_gamma   90.00
#
_symmetry.space_group_name_H-M   'P 1'
#
loop_
_entity.id
_entity.type
_entity.pdbx_description
1 polymer ?
#
loop_
_entity_poly.entity_id
_entity_poly.type
_entity_poly.pdbx_seq_one_letter_code
_entity_poly.pdbx_strand_id
1 'polypeptide(L)'
;MDANNNKKKNLSREGKHLSLDFYNASREQIKMANKIGVPIMTGTDVTDSYVFAGFSLHDELEDLTKSGFSNLEALQSATIIPAEYAKKDKDFGTIETGKIADLVILDKNPLEDITNSKTIFGVVMNGTYYDSNKIQELKKNTQSIASSFHINVKVIYSLVNSPLIRVQFAD
;
A
#
# COMPACT_ATOMS: atom_id res chain seq x y z
N MET A 1 -1.03 -34.59 20.27
CA MET A 1 0.09 -33.88 20.93
C MET A 1 1.12 -33.61 19.85
N ASP A 2 0.93 -32.64 19.15
CA ASP A 2 1.44 -31.31 18.86
C ASP A 2 2.92 -31.24 18.46
N ALA A 3 3.24 -31.88 17.31
CA ALA A 3 4.52 -31.71 16.63
C ALA A 3 4.43 -30.74 15.42
N ASN A 4 3.32 -29.99 15.24
CA ASN A 4 3.08 -29.24 14.03
C ASN A 4 3.04 -27.70 14.17
N ASN A 5 3.38 -27.17 15.35
CA ASN A 5 3.18 -25.76 15.63
C ASN A 5 4.44 -24.88 15.67
N ASN A 6 5.58 -25.34 15.15
CA ASN A 6 6.84 -24.57 15.21
C ASN A 6 7.59 -24.47 13.87
N LYS A 7 6.89 -24.49 12.75
CA LYS A 7 7.46 -24.04 11.48
C LYS A 7 7.16 -22.56 11.20
N LYS A 8 7.42 -21.65 12.16
CA LYS A 8 7.93 -20.34 11.78
C LYS A 8 9.24 -20.65 11.06
N LYS A 9 9.26 -20.49 9.75
CA LYS A 9 10.50 -20.52 8.97
C LYS A 9 11.41 -19.42 9.52
N ASN A 10 12.16 -19.72 10.55
CA ASN A 10 13.33 -18.95 10.90
C ASN A 10 14.27 -19.12 9.71
N LEU A 11 14.24 -18.13 8.82
CA LEU A 11 15.28 -18.03 7.80
C LEU A 11 16.61 -18.24 8.50
N SER A 12 17.47 -19.12 7.95
CA SER A 12 18.83 -19.26 8.42
C SER A 12 19.50 -17.89 8.46
N ARG A 13 20.57 -17.74 9.23
CA ARG A 13 21.33 -16.49 9.25
C ARG A 13 21.72 -16.04 7.84
N GLU A 14 22.09 -17.01 7.01
CA GLU A 14 22.43 -16.83 5.59
C GLU A 14 21.21 -16.37 4.76
N GLY A 15 20.04 -16.96 4.94
CA GLY A 15 18.81 -16.55 4.26
C GLY A 15 18.35 -15.15 4.65
N LYS A 16 18.60 -14.70 5.90
CA LYS A 16 18.33 -13.32 6.33
C LYS A 16 19.28 -12.32 5.67
N HIS A 17 20.56 -12.67 5.53
CA HIS A 17 21.53 -11.85 4.81
C HIS A 17 21.16 -11.72 3.33
N LEU A 18 20.85 -12.82 2.67
CA LEU A 18 20.47 -12.83 1.25
C LEU A 18 19.22 -11.95 0.99
N SER A 19 18.23 -12.02 1.88
CA SER A 19 17.01 -11.21 1.80
C SER A 19 17.30 -9.71 1.98
N LEU A 20 18.22 -9.36 2.88
CA LEU A 20 18.63 -7.97 3.11
C LEU A 20 19.46 -7.42 1.94
N ASP A 21 20.36 -8.23 1.40
CA ASP A 21 21.19 -7.86 0.25
C ASP A 21 20.32 -7.63 -1.00
N PHE A 22 19.33 -8.49 -1.22
CA PHE A 22 18.33 -8.31 -2.29
C PHE A 22 17.55 -7.02 -2.13
N TYR A 23 17.06 -6.74 -0.93
CA TYR A 23 16.33 -5.50 -0.62
C TYR A 23 17.20 -4.25 -0.88
N ASN A 24 18.44 -4.26 -0.42
CA ASN A 24 19.35 -3.15 -0.63
C ASN A 24 19.70 -2.96 -2.12
N ALA A 25 19.92 -4.04 -2.85
CA ALA A 25 20.16 -3.99 -4.29
C ALA A 25 18.95 -3.42 -5.05
N SER A 26 17.73 -3.82 -4.69
CA SER A 26 16.49 -3.28 -5.28
C SER A 26 16.36 -1.78 -5.04
N ARG A 27 16.69 -1.28 -3.84
CA ARG A 27 16.70 0.16 -3.53
C ARG A 27 17.70 0.94 -4.39
N GLU A 28 18.91 0.41 -4.58
CA GLU A 28 19.91 1.06 -5.45
C GLU A 28 19.44 1.07 -6.91
N GLN A 29 18.76 0.06 -7.41
CA GLN A 29 18.19 0.03 -8.75
C GLN A 29 17.11 1.11 -8.91
N ILE A 30 16.19 1.25 -7.94
CA ILE A 30 15.14 2.28 -7.93
C ILE A 30 15.78 3.68 -7.91
N LYS A 31 16.80 3.89 -7.08
CA LYS A 31 17.56 5.14 -7.01
C LYS A 31 18.24 5.49 -8.34
N MET A 32 18.83 4.51 -9.01
CA MET A 32 19.43 4.70 -10.33
C MET A 32 18.38 5.06 -11.38
N ALA A 33 17.24 4.37 -11.38
CA ALA A 33 16.13 4.66 -12.29
C ALA A 33 15.59 6.08 -12.09
N ASN A 34 15.42 6.53 -10.85
CA ASN A 34 15.02 7.89 -10.53
C ASN A 34 16.04 8.94 -11.05
N LYS A 35 17.34 8.69 -10.84
CA LYS A 35 18.40 9.59 -11.31
C LYS A 35 18.43 9.82 -12.83
N ILE A 36 18.03 8.83 -13.60
CA ILE A 36 17.97 8.93 -15.08
C ILE A 36 16.60 9.35 -15.59
N GLY A 37 15.69 9.75 -14.67
CA GLY A 37 14.38 10.31 -15.01
C GLY A 37 13.32 9.30 -15.38
N VAL A 38 13.46 8.02 -14.99
CA VAL A 38 12.38 7.03 -15.18
C VAL A 38 11.25 7.36 -14.21
N PRO A 39 10.01 7.59 -14.69
CA PRO A 39 8.86 7.79 -13.81
C PRO A 39 8.59 6.54 -12.98
N ILE A 40 8.51 6.69 -11.66
CA ILE A 40 8.26 5.60 -10.72
C ILE A 40 6.92 5.83 -10.03
N MET A 41 6.06 4.84 -10.07
CA MET A 41 4.79 4.82 -9.36
C MET A 41 4.90 3.94 -8.12
N THR A 42 4.18 4.32 -7.07
CA THR A 42 3.94 3.43 -5.93
C THR A 42 3.06 2.25 -6.34
N GLY A 43 3.36 1.06 -5.79
CA GLY A 43 2.62 -0.16 -6.09
C GLY A 43 2.84 -1.21 -5.01
N THR A 44 2.04 -1.16 -3.93
CA THR A 44 2.24 -1.98 -2.71
C THR A 44 1.90 -3.47 -2.90
N ASP A 45 1.36 -3.88 -4.03
CA ASP A 45 0.89 -5.24 -4.30
C ASP A 45 -0.06 -5.77 -3.20
N VAL A 46 -1.11 -4.95 -2.93
CA VAL A 46 -2.15 -5.30 -1.94
C VAL A 46 -2.79 -6.62 -2.33
N THR A 47 -2.73 -7.56 -1.43
CA THR A 47 -3.15 -8.96 -1.34
C THR A 47 -1.99 -9.90 -1.04
N ASP A 48 -0.75 -9.42 -1.12
CA ASP A 48 0.39 -10.20 -0.64
C ASP A 48 0.47 -10.17 0.90
N SER A 49 1.28 -11.07 1.46
CA SER A 49 1.42 -11.25 2.90
C SER A 49 1.96 -9.98 3.57
N TYR A 50 1.26 -9.52 4.60
CA TYR A 50 1.58 -8.30 5.38
C TYR A 50 1.40 -6.98 4.65
N VAL A 51 0.77 -6.97 3.47
CA VAL A 51 0.44 -5.74 2.73
C VAL A 51 -1.02 -5.38 2.94
N PHE A 52 -1.29 -4.21 3.51
CA PHE A 52 -2.63 -3.77 3.88
C PHE A 52 -3.03 -2.51 3.13
N ALA A 53 -4.17 -2.55 2.45
CA ALA A 53 -4.74 -1.40 1.75
C ALA A 53 -4.83 -0.17 2.67
N GLY A 54 -4.35 0.98 2.19
CA GLY A 54 -4.37 2.26 2.91
C GLY A 54 -3.30 2.41 4.00
N PHE A 55 -2.57 1.36 4.37
CA PHE A 55 -1.48 1.44 5.35
C PHE A 55 -0.11 1.28 4.69
N SER A 56 0.06 0.24 3.87
CA SER A 56 1.36 -0.07 3.26
C SER A 56 1.84 1.00 2.29
N LEU A 57 0.94 1.82 1.72
CA LEU A 57 1.32 2.95 0.88
C LEU A 57 2.23 3.95 1.62
N HIS A 58 1.95 4.22 2.89
CA HIS A 58 2.78 5.13 3.68
C HIS A 58 4.18 4.57 3.93
N ASP A 59 4.29 3.26 4.12
CA ASP A 59 5.57 2.59 4.31
C ASP A 59 6.38 2.58 3.00
N GLU A 60 5.71 2.43 1.86
CA GLU A 60 6.33 2.53 0.54
C GLU A 60 6.85 3.95 0.24
N LEU A 61 6.10 5.00 0.59
CA LEU A 61 6.58 6.38 0.49
C LEU A 61 7.86 6.60 1.31
N GLU A 62 7.93 6.05 2.53
CA GLU A 62 9.15 6.08 3.34
C GLU A 62 10.30 5.32 2.68
N ASP A 63 10.04 4.17 2.07
CA ASP A 63 11.08 3.37 1.41
C ASP A 63 11.59 4.04 0.13
N LEU A 64 10.75 4.76 -0.60
CA LEU A 64 11.18 5.60 -1.71
C LEU A 64 12.12 6.70 -1.23
N THR A 65 11.81 7.41 -0.14
CA THR A 65 12.72 8.45 0.39
C THR A 65 14.04 7.86 0.89
N LYS A 66 14.04 6.70 1.55
CA LYS A 66 15.25 5.94 1.90
C LYS A 66 16.03 5.50 0.67
N SER A 67 15.38 5.39 -0.48
CA SER A 67 15.99 5.05 -1.78
C SER A 67 16.49 6.29 -2.54
N GLY A 68 16.43 7.49 -1.91
CA GLY A 68 17.00 8.72 -2.43
C GLY A 68 16.02 9.64 -3.16
N PHE A 69 14.74 9.37 -3.09
CA PHE A 69 13.69 10.31 -3.53
C PHE A 69 13.55 11.45 -2.53
N SER A 70 13.29 12.66 -3.01
CA SER A 70 12.77 13.73 -2.16
C SER A 70 11.35 13.39 -1.68
N ASN A 71 10.90 14.03 -0.60
CA ASN A 71 9.54 13.85 -0.11
C ASN A 71 8.49 14.22 -1.18
N LEU A 72 8.78 15.23 -2.00
CA LEU A 72 7.92 15.63 -3.11
C LEU A 72 7.83 14.54 -4.18
N GLU A 73 8.96 14.00 -4.63
CA GLU A 73 8.98 12.92 -5.62
C GLU A 73 8.26 11.66 -5.12
N ALA A 74 8.43 11.31 -3.84
CA ALA A 74 7.69 10.22 -3.21
C ALA A 74 6.18 10.47 -3.23
N LEU A 75 5.71 11.67 -2.90
CA LEU A 75 4.29 12.02 -2.99
C LEU A 75 3.77 12.01 -4.43
N GLN A 76 4.57 12.50 -5.38
CA GLN A 76 4.22 12.50 -6.80
C GLN A 76 4.09 11.08 -7.36
N SER A 77 4.90 10.12 -6.87
CA SER A 77 4.80 8.72 -7.27
C SER A 77 3.47 8.06 -6.89
N ALA A 78 2.75 8.63 -5.92
CA ALA A 78 1.44 8.16 -5.47
C ALA A 78 0.28 9.04 -5.97
N THR A 79 0.53 10.10 -6.71
CA THR A 79 -0.49 11.08 -7.10
C THR A 79 -0.48 11.37 -8.60
N ILE A 80 0.36 12.30 -9.05
CA ILE A 80 0.34 12.76 -10.44
C ILE A 80 0.90 11.71 -11.40
N ILE A 81 1.97 11.00 -11.06
CA ILE A 81 2.59 10.03 -11.95
C ILE A 81 1.63 8.88 -12.33
N PRO A 82 0.91 8.22 -11.38
CA PRO A 82 -0.10 7.24 -11.73
C PRO A 82 -1.29 7.83 -12.51
N ALA A 83 -1.66 9.09 -12.27
CA ALA A 83 -2.70 9.76 -13.04
C ALA A 83 -2.30 9.97 -14.50
N GLU A 84 -1.06 10.41 -14.75
CA GLU A 84 -0.48 10.54 -16.10
C GLU A 84 -0.39 9.20 -16.82
N TYR A 85 0.11 8.17 -16.13
CA TYR A 85 0.19 6.81 -16.68
C TYR A 85 -1.18 6.28 -17.11
N ALA A 86 -2.21 6.51 -16.28
CA ALA A 86 -3.58 6.12 -16.57
C ALA A 86 -4.29 7.06 -17.57
N LYS A 87 -3.64 8.15 -18.05
CA LYS A 87 -4.22 9.21 -18.86
C LYS A 87 -5.45 9.87 -18.20
N LYS A 88 -5.38 10.06 -16.88
CA LYS A 88 -6.40 10.66 -16.02
C LYS A 88 -5.91 11.92 -15.31
N ASP A 89 -4.79 12.48 -15.72
CA ASP A 89 -4.16 13.68 -15.18
C ASP A 89 -5.03 14.94 -15.30
N LYS A 90 -6.02 14.93 -16.21
CA LYS A 90 -7.04 15.99 -16.29
C LYS A 90 -8.05 15.97 -15.13
N ASP A 91 -8.29 14.79 -14.55
CA ASP A 91 -9.28 14.55 -13.52
C ASP A 91 -8.66 14.38 -12.13
N PHE A 92 -7.42 13.91 -12.04
CA PHE A 92 -6.76 13.50 -10.80
C PHE A 92 -5.29 13.93 -10.74
N GLY A 93 -4.66 13.69 -9.60
CA GLY A 93 -3.22 13.76 -9.38
C GLY A 93 -2.72 15.10 -8.85
N THR A 94 -3.43 16.20 -9.07
CA THR A 94 -3.08 17.54 -8.57
C THR A 94 -4.31 18.24 -8.00
N ILE A 95 -4.10 19.26 -7.15
CA ILE A 95 -5.17 20.09 -6.58
C ILE A 95 -5.37 21.31 -7.49
N GLU A 96 -6.34 21.20 -8.38
CA GLU A 96 -6.67 22.26 -9.35
C GLU A 96 -8.19 22.39 -9.52
N THR A 97 -8.63 23.61 -9.85
CA THR A 97 -10.05 23.85 -10.14
C THR A 97 -10.53 23.02 -11.33
N GLY A 98 -11.63 22.31 -11.16
CA GLY A 98 -12.23 21.46 -12.19
C GLY A 98 -11.85 19.99 -12.10
N LYS A 99 -10.86 19.62 -11.27
CA LYS A 99 -10.54 18.21 -10.99
C LYS A 99 -11.45 17.60 -9.94
N ILE A 100 -11.46 16.29 -9.88
CA ILE A 100 -12.21 15.51 -8.88
C ILE A 100 -11.59 15.75 -7.51
N ALA A 101 -12.43 16.10 -6.55
CA ALA A 101 -12.00 16.38 -5.18
C ALA A 101 -11.81 15.08 -4.38
N ASP A 102 -10.70 14.38 -4.67
CA ASP A 102 -10.18 13.26 -3.87
C ASP A 102 -8.92 13.77 -3.15
N LEU A 103 -9.06 14.14 -1.87
CA LEU A 103 -8.05 14.85 -1.11
C LEU A 103 -7.79 14.16 0.22
N VAL A 104 -6.54 14.15 0.65
CA VAL A 104 -6.14 13.80 2.01
C VAL A 104 -5.66 15.07 2.71
N ILE A 105 -6.25 15.40 3.85
CA ILE A 105 -5.90 16.53 4.69
C ILE A 105 -5.04 15.99 5.83
N LEU A 106 -3.85 16.55 6.01
CA LEU A 106 -2.87 16.11 7.00
C LEU A 106 -2.69 17.14 8.11
N ASP A 107 -2.43 16.70 9.33
CA ASP A 107 -2.09 17.57 10.46
C ASP A 107 -0.69 18.18 10.36
N LYS A 108 0.22 17.51 9.65
CA LYS A 108 1.63 17.90 9.52
C LYS A 108 2.07 17.88 8.06
N ASN A 109 3.09 18.66 7.76
CA ASN A 109 3.63 18.82 6.41
C ASN A 109 4.45 17.58 5.96
N PRO A 110 3.98 16.81 4.96
CA PRO A 110 4.70 15.65 4.46
C PRO A 110 5.94 16.02 3.61
N LEU A 111 6.07 17.28 3.18
CA LEU A 111 7.26 17.76 2.49
C LEU A 111 8.45 17.96 3.45
N GLU A 112 8.20 18.18 4.74
CA GLU A 112 9.24 18.24 5.77
C GLU A 112 9.68 16.85 6.21
N ASP A 113 8.72 15.94 6.40
CA ASP A 113 8.94 14.55 6.78
C ASP A 113 7.86 13.69 6.15
N ILE A 114 8.24 12.72 5.32
CA ILE A 114 7.30 11.85 4.60
C ILE A 114 6.41 11.04 5.55
N THR A 115 6.88 10.74 6.77
CA THR A 115 6.10 10.04 7.79
C THR A 115 4.86 10.82 8.24
N ASN A 116 4.84 12.14 8.00
CA ASN A 116 3.68 12.99 8.24
C ASN A 116 2.50 12.65 7.33
N SER A 117 2.71 11.90 6.25
CA SER A 117 1.62 11.33 5.44
C SER A 117 0.65 10.45 6.25
N LYS A 118 1.09 9.92 7.39
CA LYS A 118 0.29 9.13 8.33
C LYS A 118 -0.61 9.97 9.25
N THR A 119 -0.38 11.29 9.32
CA THR A 119 -1.11 12.20 10.22
C THR A 119 -2.41 12.71 9.57
N ILE A 120 -3.33 11.80 9.27
CA ILE A 120 -4.55 12.10 8.53
C ILE A 120 -5.56 12.80 9.45
N PHE A 121 -5.84 14.09 9.17
CA PHE A 121 -6.89 14.88 9.79
C PHE A 121 -8.26 14.55 9.19
N GLY A 122 -8.34 14.41 7.87
CA GLY A 122 -9.57 14.09 7.17
C GLY A 122 -9.33 13.69 5.72
N VAL A 123 -10.37 13.16 5.09
CA VAL A 123 -10.35 12.75 3.69
C VAL A 123 -11.56 13.32 2.98
N VAL A 124 -11.36 13.86 1.79
CA VAL A 124 -12.45 14.15 0.85
C VAL A 124 -12.40 13.07 -0.24
N MET A 125 -13.50 12.39 -0.48
CA MET A 125 -13.63 11.36 -1.51
C MET A 125 -14.87 11.65 -2.35
N ASN A 126 -14.67 11.87 -3.62
CA ASN A 126 -15.73 12.27 -4.56
C ASN A 126 -16.60 13.42 -4.01
N GLY A 127 -15.94 14.45 -3.45
CA GLY A 127 -16.59 15.63 -2.87
C GLY A 127 -17.23 15.43 -1.48
N THR A 128 -17.20 14.23 -0.91
CA THR A 128 -17.72 13.96 0.44
C THR A 128 -16.60 14.00 1.47
N TYR A 129 -16.77 14.82 2.51
CA TYR A 129 -15.80 14.93 3.60
C TYR A 129 -16.00 13.85 4.68
N TYR A 130 -14.92 13.21 5.05
CA TYR A 130 -14.82 12.23 6.13
C TYR A 130 -13.85 12.78 7.17
N ASP A 131 -14.36 13.16 8.34
CA ASP A 131 -13.55 13.59 9.46
C ASP A 131 -12.82 12.40 10.14
N SER A 132 -11.97 12.71 11.11
CA SER A 132 -11.21 11.71 11.85
C SER A 132 -12.10 10.70 12.58
N ASN A 133 -13.27 11.11 13.10
CA ASN A 133 -14.20 10.24 13.79
C ASN A 133 -14.81 9.21 12.81
N LYS A 134 -15.25 9.70 11.65
CA LYS A 134 -15.81 8.83 10.60
C LYS A 134 -14.78 7.85 10.06
N ILE A 135 -13.53 8.30 9.88
CA ILE A 135 -12.41 7.42 9.48
C ILE A 135 -12.16 6.34 10.54
N GLN A 136 -12.17 6.68 11.82
CA GLN A 136 -12.01 5.70 12.91
C GLN A 136 -13.19 4.72 12.98
N GLU A 137 -14.41 5.17 12.76
CA GLU A 137 -15.59 4.31 12.66
C GLU A 137 -15.43 3.28 11.51
N LEU A 138 -15.03 3.73 10.31
CA LEU A 138 -14.78 2.87 9.16
C LEU A 138 -13.70 1.82 9.45
N LYS A 139 -12.59 2.23 10.09
CA LYS A 139 -11.51 1.31 10.50
C LYS A 139 -12.02 0.24 11.47
N LYS A 140 -12.78 0.64 12.50
CA LYS A 140 -13.36 -0.30 13.48
C LYS A 140 -14.32 -1.28 12.81
N ASN A 141 -15.17 -0.79 11.92
CA ASN A 141 -16.12 -1.63 11.17
C ASN A 141 -15.38 -2.66 10.32
N THR A 142 -14.34 -2.23 9.57
CA THR A 142 -13.51 -3.12 8.76
C THR A 142 -12.82 -4.18 9.63
N GLN A 143 -12.25 -3.79 10.77
CA GLN A 143 -11.61 -4.71 11.71
C GLN A 143 -12.61 -5.72 12.28
N SER A 144 -13.80 -5.27 12.66
CA SER A 144 -14.88 -6.14 13.15
C SER A 144 -15.31 -7.16 12.10
N ILE A 145 -15.47 -6.72 10.85
CA ILE A 145 -15.80 -7.60 9.73
C ILE A 145 -14.67 -8.60 9.48
N ALA A 146 -13.42 -8.16 9.43
CA ALA A 146 -12.27 -9.04 9.18
C ALA A 146 -12.07 -10.10 10.28
N SER A 147 -12.40 -9.77 11.53
CA SER A 147 -12.33 -10.70 12.67
C SER A 147 -13.56 -11.61 12.80
N SER A 148 -14.61 -11.40 12.01
CA SER A 148 -15.83 -12.19 12.08
C SER A 148 -15.61 -13.61 11.55
N PHE A 149 -15.87 -14.61 12.39
CA PHE A 149 -15.81 -16.03 12.02
C PHE A 149 -16.66 -16.34 10.77
N HIS A 150 -17.80 -15.68 10.63
CA HIS A 150 -18.73 -15.90 9.52
C HIS A 150 -18.15 -15.49 8.16
N ILE A 151 -17.37 -14.42 8.13
CA ILE A 151 -16.68 -13.96 6.91
C ILE A 151 -15.52 -14.89 6.59
N ASN A 152 -14.74 -15.29 7.58
CA ASN A 152 -13.64 -16.24 7.40
C ASN A 152 -14.15 -17.55 6.78
N VAL A 153 -15.29 -18.08 7.23
CA VAL A 153 -15.92 -19.28 6.67
C VAL A 153 -16.41 -19.04 5.24
N LYS A 154 -17.04 -17.89 4.95
CA LYS A 154 -17.48 -17.55 3.58
C LYS A 154 -16.31 -17.42 2.60
N VAL A 155 -15.23 -16.77 3.03
CA VAL A 155 -14.01 -16.63 2.21
C VAL A 155 -13.39 -17.99 1.92
N ILE A 156 -13.24 -18.85 2.94
CA ILE A 156 -12.74 -20.22 2.76
C ILE A 156 -13.64 -21.00 1.82
N TYR A 157 -14.95 -20.93 2.01
CA TYR A 157 -15.91 -21.63 1.15
C TYR A 157 -15.84 -21.13 -0.30
N SER A 158 -15.71 -19.82 -0.53
CA SER A 158 -15.60 -19.25 -1.87
C SER A 158 -14.28 -19.64 -2.55
N LEU A 159 -13.18 -19.69 -1.80
CA LEU A 159 -11.87 -20.12 -2.29
C LEU A 159 -11.91 -21.60 -2.69
N VAL A 160 -12.40 -22.48 -1.82
CA VAL A 160 -12.48 -23.94 -2.07
C VAL A 160 -13.40 -24.26 -3.27
N ASN A 161 -14.45 -23.48 -3.48
CA ASN A 161 -15.41 -23.69 -4.58
C ASN A 161 -15.11 -22.81 -5.80
N SER A 162 -14.01 -22.05 -5.82
CA SER A 162 -13.61 -21.24 -6.96
C SER A 162 -13.32 -22.13 -8.18
N PRO A 163 -13.81 -21.77 -9.38
CA PRO A 163 -13.48 -22.48 -10.61
C PRO A 163 -11.96 -22.56 -10.87
N LEU A 164 -11.20 -21.56 -10.43
CA LEU A 164 -9.74 -21.51 -10.57
C LEU A 164 -9.03 -22.59 -9.74
N ILE A 165 -9.55 -22.93 -8.57
CA ILE A 165 -8.99 -24.00 -7.72
C ILE A 165 -9.40 -25.39 -8.23
N ARG A 166 -10.62 -25.53 -8.78
CA ARG A 166 -11.08 -26.81 -9.35
C ARG A 166 -10.29 -27.26 -10.58
N VAL A 167 -9.73 -26.32 -11.33
CA VAL A 167 -8.89 -26.63 -12.52
C VAL A 167 -7.51 -27.17 -12.11
N GLN A 168 -7.00 -26.82 -10.93
CA GLN A 168 -5.68 -27.26 -10.45
C GLN A 168 -5.66 -28.67 -9.84
N PHE A 169 -6.82 -29.27 -9.55
CA PHE A 169 -6.95 -30.60 -8.95
C PHE A 169 -7.66 -31.63 -9.85
N ALA A 170 -7.77 -31.34 -11.14
CA ALA A 170 -8.48 -32.19 -12.13
C ALA A 170 -7.54 -32.95 -13.06
N ASP A 171 -6.29 -33.23 -12.63
CA ASP A 171 -5.35 -34.13 -13.31
C ASP A 171 -4.99 -35.32 -12.40
#